data_1d379e00abcea24e23dc395a97387198
#
_entry.id   1d379e00abcea24e23dc395a97387198
#
_cell.length_a   1.000
_cell.length_b   1.000
_cell.length_c   1.000
_cell.angle_alpha   90.00
_cell.angle_beta   90.00
_cell.angle_gamma   90.00
#
_symmetry.space_group_name_H-M   'P 1'
#
loop_
_entity.id
_entity.type
_entity.pdbx_description
1 polymer ?
#
loop_
_entity_poly.entity_id
_entity_poly.type
_entity_poly.pdbx_seq_one_letter_code
_entity_poly.pdbx_strand_id
1 'polypeptide(L)'
;MGATTRVGLLTAPLRDRFGVVHKLDFYTTNELVQVLERSANVLNVTLEKEGALELARRSRGTPRLANRLLKRVRDFAQVRYDSVITKEVAEYALDLLEVDRLGLDKGDRAILETIADKFGGGPVGLDTIAAALGEDSGTIEDVYEPYLIQNGLIERTPRGRAITRLAYEHLHRPVPKV
;
A
#
# COMPACT_ATOMS: atom_id res chain seq x y z
N MET A 1 17.22 7.41 -21.43
CA MET A 1 15.97 6.94 -20.82
C MET A 1 15.95 7.37 -19.37
N GLY A 2 14.83 7.90 -18.86
CA GLY A 2 14.67 8.34 -17.48
C GLY A 2 13.32 7.88 -16.93
N ALA A 3 13.20 7.79 -15.60
CA ALA A 3 11.95 7.51 -14.91
C ALA A 3 11.83 8.44 -13.69
N THR A 4 10.62 8.87 -13.40
CA THR A 4 10.31 9.72 -12.25
C THR A 4 8.90 9.45 -11.74
N THR A 5 8.69 9.57 -10.45
CA THR A 5 7.35 9.58 -9.84
C THR A 5 6.74 10.98 -9.81
N ARG A 6 7.53 12.03 -10.09
CA ARG A 6 7.14 13.44 -10.01
C ARG A 6 7.40 14.17 -11.33
N VAL A 7 6.58 13.88 -12.34
CA VAL A 7 6.69 14.52 -13.67
C VAL A 7 6.58 16.05 -13.58
N GLY A 8 5.78 16.57 -12.64
CA GLY A 8 5.61 18.00 -12.42
C GLY A 8 6.88 18.76 -12.00
N LEU A 9 7.88 18.07 -11.43
CA LEU A 9 9.15 18.67 -11.06
C LEU A 9 10.15 18.73 -12.23
N LEU A 10 9.85 18.07 -13.35
CA LEU A 10 10.69 18.18 -14.55
C LEU A 10 10.41 19.50 -15.27
N THR A 11 11.44 20.25 -15.57
CA THR A 11 11.34 21.47 -16.36
C THR A 11 10.86 21.15 -17.78
N ALA A 12 10.13 22.08 -18.40
CA ALA A 12 9.63 21.91 -19.77
C ALA A 12 10.75 21.53 -20.76
N PRO A 13 11.92 22.23 -20.78
CA PRO A 13 13.03 21.87 -21.67
C PRO A 13 13.56 20.46 -21.49
N LEU A 14 13.48 19.91 -20.28
CA LEU A 14 13.90 18.53 -20.01
C LEU A 14 12.85 17.54 -20.53
N ARG A 15 11.57 17.82 -20.32
CA ARG A 15 10.48 16.96 -20.83
C ARG A 15 10.48 16.89 -22.35
N ASP A 16 10.72 18.02 -23.04
CA ASP A 16 10.72 18.11 -24.49
C ASP A 16 11.86 17.33 -25.16
N ARG A 17 12.91 17.02 -24.40
CA ARG A 17 14.01 16.16 -24.88
C ARG A 17 13.70 14.67 -24.90
N PHE A 18 12.62 14.24 -24.23
CA PHE A 18 12.13 12.87 -24.31
C PHE A 18 11.13 12.73 -25.44
N GLY A 19 11.50 12.00 -26.50
CA GLY A 19 10.63 11.83 -27.68
C GLY A 19 9.36 11.01 -27.40
N VAL A 20 9.36 10.21 -26.34
CA VAL A 20 8.21 9.40 -25.91
C VAL A 20 8.09 9.44 -24.40
N VAL A 21 6.90 9.72 -23.91
CA VAL A 21 6.56 9.71 -22.47
C VAL A 21 5.48 8.67 -22.23
N HIS A 22 5.77 7.72 -21.37
CA HIS A 22 4.81 6.71 -20.93
C HIS A 22 4.47 6.91 -19.46
N LYS A 23 3.20 6.78 -19.11
CA LYS A 23 2.75 6.63 -17.73
C LYS A 23 2.66 5.13 -17.44
N LEU A 24 3.29 4.70 -16.36
CA LEU A 24 3.17 3.34 -15.88
C LEU A 24 2.00 3.27 -14.90
N ASP A 25 1.06 2.38 -15.17
CA ASP A 25 -0.06 2.13 -14.27
C ASP A 25 0.29 1.02 -13.26
N PHE A 26 -0.51 0.94 -12.19
CA PHE A 26 -0.41 -0.17 -11.25
C PHE A 26 -0.83 -1.47 -11.92
N TYR A 27 -0.22 -2.57 -11.47
CA TYR A 27 -0.58 -3.90 -11.92
C TYR A 27 -1.93 -4.32 -11.34
N THR A 28 -2.70 -5.04 -12.13
CA THR A 28 -3.91 -5.72 -11.66
C THR A 28 -3.54 -6.90 -10.76
N THR A 29 -4.49 -7.36 -9.97
CA THR A 29 -4.30 -8.55 -9.12
C THR A 29 -3.86 -9.77 -9.93
N ASN A 30 -4.46 -10.00 -11.10
CA ASN A 30 -4.12 -11.13 -11.96
C ASN A 30 -2.70 -11.05 -12.53
N GLU A 31 -2.24 -9.88 -12.92
CA GLU A 31 -0.86 -9.66 -13.37
C GLU A 31 0.14 -9.89 -12.22
N LEU A 32 -0.19 -9.44 -11.01
CA LEU A 32 0.64 -9.69 -9.84
C LEU A 32 0.69 -11.17 -9.46
N VAL A 33 -0.39 -11.93 -9.63
CA VAL A 33 -0.37 -13.39 -9.46
C VAL A 33 0.67 -14.02 -10.38
N GLN A 34 0.70 -13.67 -11.67
CA GLN A 34 1.71 -14.19 -12.61
C GLN A 34 3.15 -13.82 -12.20
N VAL A 35 3.35 -12.60 -11.71
CA VAL A 35 4.66 -12.17 -11.18
C VAL A 35 5.06 -13.01 -9.97
N LEU A 36 4.12 -13.25 -9.04
CA LEU A 36 4.35 -14.04 -7.84
C LEU A 36 4.64 -15.52 -8.14
N GLU A 37 3.89 -16.14 -9.04
CA GLU A 37 4.11 -17.51 -9.48
C GLU A 37 5.51 -17.68 -10.08
N ARG A 38 5.91 -16.77 -10.97
CA ARG A 38 7.27 -16.78 -11.54
C ARG A 38 8.34 -16.60 -10.47
N SER A 39 8.13 -15.70 -9.54
CA SER A 39 9.08 -15.45 -8.46
C SER A 39 9.17 -16.61 -7.47
N ALA A 40 8.05 -17.28 -7.17
CA ALA A 40 8.01 -18.46 -6.33
C ALA A 40 8.83 -19.61 -6.92
N ASN A 41 8.74 -19.82 -8.24
CA ASN A 41 9.58 -20.81 -8.94
C ASN A 41 11.07 -20.50 -8.80
N VAL A 42 11.48 -19.23 -8.95
CA VAL A 42 12.88 -18.81 -8.76
C VAL A 42 13.36 -19.01 -7.31
N LEU A 43 12.46 -18.83 -6.35
CA LEU A 43 12.74 -18.96 -4.92
C LEU A 43 12.61 -20.42 -4.41
N ASN A 44 12.27 -21.37 -5.28
CA ASN A 44 12.03 -22.78 -4.94
C ASN A 44 11.03 -22.95 -3.78
N VAL A 45 9.91 -22.23 -3.85
CA VAL A 45 8.80 -22.36 -2.91
C VAL A 45 7.53 -22.72 -3.65
N THR A 46 6.73 -23.62 -3.08
CA THR A 46 5.43 -23.98 -3.64
C THR A 46 4.41 -22.88 -3.26
N LEU A 47 3.85 -22.22 -4.26
CA LEU A 47 2.84 -21.18 -4.09
C LEU A 47 1.52 -21.65 -4.71
N GLU A 48 0.54 -21.88 -3.87
CA GLU A 48 -0.81 -22.22 -4.32
C GLU A 48 -1.53 -20.98 -4.88
N LYS A 49 -2.44 -21.20 -5.81
CA LYS A 49 -3.17 -20.12 -6.50
C LYS A 49 -3.88 -19.17 -5.53
N GLU A 50 -4.53 -19.70 -4.51
CA GLU A 50 -5.24 -18.90 -3.51
C GLU A 50 -4.27 -18.10 -2.62
N GLY A 51 -3.11 -18.66 -2.29
CA GLY A 51 -2.02 -17.95 -1.61
C GLY A 51 -1.45 -16.83 -2.46
N ALA A 52 -1.27 -17.07 -3.76
CA ALA A 52 -0.82 -16.05 -4.72
C ALA A 52 -1.84 -14.89 -4.83
N LEU A 53 -3.14 -15.22 -4.87
CA LEU A 53 -4.20 -14.22 -4.90
C LEU A 53 -4.20 -13.34 -3.64
N GLU A 54 -4.00 -13.94 -2.47
CA GLU A 54 -3.97 -13.21 -1.21
C GLU A 54 -2.78 -12.26 -1.14
N LEU A 55 -1.59 -12.73 -1.53
CA LEU A 55 -0.39 -11.88 -1.66
C LEU A 55 -0.59 -10.74 -2.66
N ALA A 56 -1.17 -11.03 -3.83
CA ALA A 56 -1.39 -10.05 -4.88
C ALA A 56 -2.35 -8.93 -4.44
N ARG A 57 -3.45 -9.28 -3.75
CA ARG A 57 -4.43 -8.32 -3.23
C ARG A 57 -3.79 -7.32 -2.25
N ARG A 58 -2.90 -7.79 -1.36
CA ARG A 58 -2.24 -6.94 -0.37
C ARG A 58 -0.97 -6.25 -0.89
N SER A 59 -0.66 -6.39 -2.19
CA SER A 59 0.57 -5.86 -2.80
C SER A 59 0.42 -4.48 -3.47
N ARG A 60 -0.71 -3.81 -3.29
CA ARG A 60 -0.95 -2.42 -3.75
C ARG A 60 -0.63 -2.20 -5.24
N GLY A 61 -0.90 -3.17 -6.11
CA GLY A 61 -0.61 -3.06 -7.54
C GLY A 61 0.89 -2.97 -7.88
N THR A 62 1.79 -3.30 -6.96
CA THR A 62 3.23 -3.06 -7.10
C THR A 62 4.03 -4.36 -7.08
N PRO A 63 4.72 -4.76 -8.17
CA PRO A 63 5.53 -5.98 -8.23
C PRO A 63 6.64 -6.02 -7.18
N ARG A 64 7.24 -4.87 -6.86
CA ARG A 64 8.28 -4.77 -5.82
C ARG A 64 7.73 -5.18 -4.45
N LEU A 65 6.53 -4.69 -4.09
CA LEU A 65 5.90 -5.03 -2.83
C LEU A 65 5.44 -6.49 -2.82
N ALA A 66 4.86 -6.98 -3.92
CA ALA A 66 4.47 -8.38 -4.07
C ALA A 66 5.65 -9.33 -3.81
N ASN A 67 6.77 -9.08 -4.46
CA ASN A 67 7.99 -9.87 -4.26
C ASN A 67 8.57 -9.75 -2.84
N ARG A 68 8.48 -8.58 -2.23
CA ARG A 68 8.91 -8.39 -0.84
C ARG A 68 8.05 -9.21 0.12
N LEU A 69 6.72 -9.17 -0.04
CA LEU A 69 5.80 -9.97 0.76
C LEU A 69 6.00 -11.46 0.53
N LEU A 70 6.15 -11.91 -0.73
CA LEU A 70 6.43 -13.30 -1.05
C LEU A 70 7.69 -13.82 -0.33
N LYS A 71 8.78 -13.06 -0.33
CA LYS A 71 10.01 -13.45 0.38
C LYS A 71 9.77 -13.61 1.88
N ARG A 72 9.03 -12.71 2.51
CA ARG A 72 8.70 -12.79 3.94
C ARG A 72 7.82 -13.98 4.27
N VAL A 73 6.77 -14.20 3.47
CA VAL A 73 5.87 -15.34 3.64
C VAL A 73 6.59 -16.66 3.36
N ARG A 74 7.50 -16.71 2.38
CA ARG A 74 8.37 -17.87 2.13
C ARG A 74 9.20 -18.22 3.36
N ASP A 75 9.89 -17.23 3.94
CA ASP A 75 10.75 -17.46 5.11
C ASP A 75 9.93 -18.06 6.26
N PHE A 76 8.70 -17.60 6.43
CA PHE A 76 7.76 -18.15 7.40
C PHE A 76 7.31 -19.57 7.04
N ALA A 77 6.96 -19.84 5.77
CA ALA A 77 6.51 -21.13 5.31
C ALA A 77 7.62 -22.20 5.41
N GLN A 78 8.87 -21.83 5.14
CA GLN A 78 10.02 -22.73 5.26
C GLN A 78 10.24 -23.24 6.69
N VAL A 79 9.93 -22.43 7.68
CA VAL A 79 10.13 -22.79 9.11
C VAL A 79 9.01 -23.68 9.64
N ARG A 80 7.77 -23.53 9.13
CA ARG A 80 6.59 -24.14 9.76
C ARG A 80 5.70 -24.97 8.83
N TYR A 81 5.82 -24.84 7.50
CA TYR A 81 4.84 -25.37 6.55
C TYR A 81 5.48 -26.02 5.31
N ASP A 82 6.62 -26.68 5.47
CA ASP A 82 7.31 -27.43 4.41
C ASP A 82 7.50 -26.67 3.09
N SER A 83 7.68 -25.34 3.18
CA SER A 83 7.81 -24.45 2.02
C SER A 83 6.57 -24.38 1.11
N VAL A 84 5.39 -24.67 1.63
CA VAL A 84 4.12 -24.53 0.90
C VAL A 84 3.36 -23.30 1.38
N ILE A 85 3.03 -22.42 0.46
CA ILE A 85 2.24 -21.21 0.72
C ILE A 85 0.82 -21.44 0.24
N THR A 86 -0.03 -21.88 1.14
CA THR A 86 -1.48 -21.94 0.95
C THR A 86 -2.11 -20.57 1.25
N LYS A 87 -3.40 -20.44 1.06
CA LYS A 87 -4.14 -19.23 1.46
C LYS A 87 -3.98 -18.93 2.94
N GLU A 88 -4.18 -19.94 3.79
CA GLU A 88 -4.14 -19.82 5.25
C GLU A 88 -2.73 -19.40 5.73
N VAL A 89 -1.69 -19.98 5.11
CA VAL A 89 -0.29 -19.63 5.42
C VAL A 89 -0.01 -18.19 5.01
N ALA A 90 -0.49 -17.76 3.83
CA ALA A 90 -0.33 -16.39 3.37
C ALA A 90 -1.06 -15.40 4.28
N GLU A 91 -2.34 -15.65 4.62
CA GLU A 91 -3.13 -14.80 5.51
C GLU A 91 -2.45 -14.68 6.88
N TYR A 92 -2.08 -15.78 7.50
CA TYR A 92 -1.44 -15.79 8.81
C TYR A 92 -0.10 -15.03 8.82
N ALA A 93 0.74 -15.27 7.81
CA ALA A 93 2.03 -14.57 7.71
C ALA A 93 1.86 -13.06 7.45
N LEU A 94 0.89 -12.67 6.62
CA LEU A 94 0.61 -11.26 6.34
C LEU A 94 0.03 -10.55 7.57
N ASP A 95 -0.78 -11.22 8.37
CA ASP A 95 -1.29 -10.68 9.62
C ASP A 95 -0.16 -10.47 10.64
N LEU A 96 0.81 -11.39 10.74
CA LEU A 96 2.03 -11.21 11.55
C LEU A 96 2.91 -10.05 11.05
N LEU A 97 2.87 -9.75 9.76
CA LEU A 97 3.56 -8.60 9.17
C LEU A 97 2.75 -7.29 9.30
N GLU A 98 1.60 -7.35 9.97
CA GLU A 98 0.67 -6.23 10.14
C GLU A 98 0.19 -5.61 8.83
N VAL A 99 0.14 -6.40 7.74
CA VAL A 99 -0.43 -6.01 6.45
C VAL A 99 -1.86 -6.49 6.37
N ASP A 100 -2.81 -5.58 6.37
CA ASP A 100 -4.22 -5.92 6.39
C ASP A 100 -4.80 -6.30 5.01
N ARG A 101 -6.11 -6.55 4.95
CA ARG A 101 -6.81 -6.99 3.73
C ARG A 101 -6.76 -5.99 2.57
N LEU A 102 -6.61 -4.70 2.85
CA LEU A 102 -6.41 -3.65 1.87
C LEU A 102 -4.93 -3.42 1.57
N GLY A 103 -4.01 -4.19 2.16
CA GLY A 103 -2.59 -3.99 2.04
C GLY A 103 -2.08 -2.78 2.83
N LEU A 104 -2.85 -2.27 3.78
CA LEU A 104 -2.40 -1.21 4.68
C LEU A 104 -1.43 -1.78 5.71
N ASP A 105 -0.32 -1.11 5.89
CA ASP A 105 0.62 -1.42 6.95
C ASP A 105 0.32 -0.60 8.22
N LYS A 106 1.17 -0.77 9.23
CA LYS A 106 1.04 -0.06 10.51
C LYS A 106 1.08 1.47 10.34
N GLY A 107 1.91 1.98 9.41
CA GLY A 107 2.01 3.42 9.16
C GLY A 107 0.74 4.00 8.55
N ASP A 108 0.18 3.32 7.56
CA ASP A 108 -1.09 3.73 6.96
C ASP A 108 -2.21 3.80 7.98
N ARG A 109 -2.36 2.73 8.79
CA ARG A 109 -3.40 2.70 9.84
C ARG A 109 -3.19 3.77 10.88
N ALA A 110 -1.94 4.02 11.30
CA ALA A 110 -1.63 5.08 12.27
C ALA A 110 -2.04 6.47 11.78
N ILE A 111 -1.89 6.74 10.47
CA ILE A 111 -2.36 7.99 9.86
C ILE A 111 -3.89 8.10 9.95
N LEU A 112 -4.61 7.06 9.51
CA LEU A 112 -6.07 7.05 9.53
C LEU A 112 -6.62 7.16 10.96
N GLU A 113 -6.07 6.38 11.90
CA GLU A 113 -6.44 6.42 13.32
C GLU A 113 -6.15 7.79 13.95
N THR A 114 -5.01 8.39 13.62
CA THR A 114 -4.68 9.72 14.12
C THR A 114 -5.69 10.77 13.65
N ILE A 115 -6.08 10.75 12.38
CA ILE A 115 -7.09 11.68 11.85
C ILE A 115 -8.47 11.39 12.47
N ALA A 116 -8.84 10.10 12.62
CA ALA A 116 -10.11 9.71 13.22
C ALA A 116 -10.21 10.12 14.70
N ASP A 117 -9.26 9.64 15.49
CA ASP A 117 -9.35 9.64 16.94
C ASP A 117 -8.90 10.98 17.56
N LYS A 118 -7.84 11.62 16.99
CA LYS A 118 -7.31 12.88 17.53
C LYS A 118 -7.94 14.12 16.89
N PHE A 119 -8.38 14.03 15.64
CA PHE A 119 -8.87 15.18 14.88
C PHE A 119 -10.32 15.04 14.39
N GLY A 120 -11.07 14.08 14.93
CA GLY A 120 -12.48 13.91 14.65
C GLY A 120 -12.82 13.63 13.17
N GLY A 121 -11.87 13.06 12.42
CA GLY A 121 -12.03 12.77 11.00
C GLY A 121 -11.47 13.84 10.06
N GLY A 122 -11.01 14.96 10.61
CA GLY A 122 -10.48 16.09 9.85
C GLY A 122 -11.54 17.15 9.50
N PRO A 123 -11.20 18.13 8.65
CA PRO A 123 -9.92 18.28 7.94
C PRO A 123 -8.76 18.74 8.85
N VAL A 124 -7.58 18.16 8.65
CA VAL A 124 -6.37 18.46 9.43
C VAL A 124 -5.17 18.67 8.50
N GLY A 125 -4.31 19.63 8.84
CA GLY A 125 -3.10 19.93 8.06
C GLY A 125 -2.07 18.80 8.07
N LEU A 126 -1.31 18.66 6.98
CA LEU A 126 -0.29 17.62 6.83
C LEU A 126 0.76 17.68 7.95
N ASP A 127 1.29 18.88 8.24
CA ASP A 127 2.29 19.08 9.29
C ASP A 127 1.77 18.73 10.68
N THR A 128 0.47 18.93 10.92
CA THR A 128 -0.17 18.55 12.18
C THR A 128 -0.26 17.04 12.32
N ILE A 129 -0.57 16.32 11.24
CA ILE A 129 -0.58 14.85 11.21
C ILE A 129 0.85 14.34 11.45
N ALA A 130 1.83 14.90 10.73
CA ALA A 130 3.23 14.55 10.84
C ALA A 130 3.76 14.73 12.27
N ALA A 131 3.50 15.87 12.87
CA ALA A 131 3.86 16.14 14.27
C ALA A 131 3.20 15.18 15.26
N ALA A 132 1.92 14.84 15.03
CA ALA A 132 1.17 13.91 15.89
C ALA A 132 1.70 12.45 15.82
N LEU A 133 2.32 12.06 14.70
CA LEU A 133 2.89 10.74 14.45
C LEU A 133 4.40 10.68 14.73
N GLY A 134 5.08 11.82 14.83
CA GLY A 134 6.54 11.89 14.86
C GLY A 134 7.18 11.48 13.53
N GLU A 135 6.51 11.76 12.41
CA GLU A 135 6.93 11.42 11.06
C GLU A 135 7.23 12.68 10.24
N ASP A 136 7.98 12.55 9.15
CA ASP A 136 8.22 13.63 8.21
C ASP A 136 7.00 13.88 7.31
N SER A 137 6.62 15.15 7.10
CA SER A 137 5.48 15.52 6.26
C SER A 137 5.63 15.02 4.81
N GLY A 138 6.84 15.08 4.27
CA GLY A 138 7.13 14.59 2.92
C GLY A 138 6.98 13.08 2.82
N THR A 139 7.35 12.33 3.86
CA THR A 139 7.13 10.88 3.93
C THR A 139 5.64 10.56 3.89
N ILE A 140 4.82 11.28 4.66
CA ILE A 140 3.36 11.07 4.63
C ILE A 140 2.81 11.37 3.23
N GLU A 141 3.19 12.50 2.64
CA GLU A 141 2.66 12.95 1.34
C GLU A 141 3.11 12.06 0.17
N ASP A 142 4.36 11.59 0.19
CA ASP A 142 4.94 10.87 -0.95
C ASP A 142 4.78 9.35 -0.87
N VAL A 143 4.72 8.78 0.34
CA VAL A 143 4.76 7.33 0.55
C VAL A 143 3.38 6.77 0.93
N TYR A 144 2.69 7.39 1.87
CA TYR A 144 1.43 6.87 2.43
C TYR A 144 0.19 7.43 1.73
N GLU A 145 0.10 8.74 1.61
CA GLU A 145 -1.10 9.44 1.14
C GLU A 145 -1.57 9.00 -0.26
N PRO A 146 -0.69 8.77 -1.26
CA PRO A 146 -1.12 8.40 -2.61
C PRO A 146 -1.96 7.12 -2.63
N TYR A 147 -1.58 6.11 -1.86
CA TYR A 147 -2.33 4.86 -1.77
C TYR A 147 -3.63 5.01 -1.01
N LEU A 148 -3.62 5.77 0.08
CA LEU A 148 -4.81 6.05 0.89
C LEU A 148 -5.86 6.84 0.10
N ILE A 149 -5.43 7.82 -0.72
CA ILE A 149 -6.33 8.57 -1.61
C ILE A 149 -6.88 7.66 -2.72
N GLN A 150 -6.01 6.87 -3.36
CA GLN A 150 -6.41 5.98 -4.45
C GLN A 150 -7.49 4.98 -4.01
N ASN A 151 -7.42 4.52 -2.76
CA ASN A 151 -8.41 3.62 -2.17
C ASN A 151 -9.60 4.36 -1.53
N GLY A 152 -9.67 5.67 -1.68
CA GLY A 152 -10.77 6.46 -1.16
C GLY A 152 -10.86 6.50 0.36
N LEU A 153 -9.75 6.29 1.08
CA LEU A 153 -9.69 6.31 2.54
C LEU A 153 -9.43 7.72 3.09
N ILE A 154 -8.69 8.53 2.33
CA ILE A 154 -8.41 9.93 2.63
C ILE A 154 -8.84 10.79 1.44
N GLU A 155 -9.31 11.98 1.71
CA GLU A 155 -9.54 13.03 0.72
C GLU A 155 -8.75 14.30 1.07
N ARG A 156 -8.29 15.00 0.02
CA ARG A 156 -7.67 16.33 0.15
C ARG A 156 -8.73 17.41 0.04
N THR A 157 -8.79 18.28 1.03
CA THR A 157 -9.65 19.46 1.05
C THR A 157 -8.80 20.74 1.09
N PRO A 158 -9.36 21.91 0.78
CA PRO A 158 -8.62 23.18 0.91
C PRO A 158 -8.11 23.47 2.34
N ARG A 159 -8.72 22.85 3.36
CA ARG A 159 -8.34 23.00 4.78
C ARG A 159 -7.44 21.87 5.30
N GLY A 160 -7.15 20.85 4.50
CA GLY A 160 -6.30 19.72 4.90
C GLY A 160 -6.84 18.37 4.48
N ARG A 161 -6.45 17.33 5.18
CA ARG A 161 -6.80 15.93 4.93
C ARG A 161 -7.96 15.52 5.83
N ALA A 162 -8.94 14.84 5.24
CA ALA A 162 -10.04 14.23 5.97
C ALA A 162 -10.16 12.76 5.61
N ILE A 163 -10.55 11.94 6.58
CA ILE A 163 -10.86 10.53 6.29
C ILE A 163 -12.30 10.39 5.82
N THR A 164 -12.52 9.40 4.98
CA THR A 164 -13.82 9.12 4.39
C THR A 164 -14.62 8.16 5.26
N ARG A 165 -15.90 7.99 4.94
CA ARG A 165 -16.75 6.96 5.54
C ARG A 165 -16.12 5.56 5.40
N LEU A 166 -15.52 5.25 4.23
CA LEU A 166 -14.87 3.98 3.97
C LEU A 166 -13.71 3.72 4.93
N ALA A 167 -12.95 4.75 5.30
CA ALA A 167 -11.87 4.63 6.28
C ALA A 167 -12.42 4.31 7.68
N TYR A 168 -13.51 4.93 8.11
CA TYR A 168 -14.16 4.60 9.37
C TYR A 168 -14.65 3.16 9.42
N GLU A 169 -15.29 2.69 8.33
CA GLU A 169 -15.76 1.30 8.21
C GLU A 169 -14.57 0.32 8.25
N HIS A 170 -13.48 0.64 7.58
CA HIS A 170 -12.25 -0.16 7.58
C HIS A 170 -11.58 -0.25 8.96
N LEU A 171 -11.56 0.87 9.68
CA LEU A 171 -11.03 0.93 11.04
C LEU A 171 -11.98 0.36 12.11
N HIS A 172 -13.18 -0.10 11.71
CA HIS A 172 -14.24 -0.53 12.63
C HIS A 172 -14.61 0.57 13.64
N ARG A 173 -14.59 1.84 13.21
CA ARG A 173 -14.98 3.01 14.01
C ARG A 173 -16.38 3.49 13.63
N PRO A 174 -17.15 4.03 14.55
CA PRO A 174 -18.44 4.65 14.23
C PRO A 174 -18.21 5.88 13.33
N VAL A 175 -18.99 5.96 12.26
CA VAL A 175 -18.97 7.15 11.39
C VAL A 175 -19.60 8.30 12.16
N PRO A 176 -18.93 9.47 12.29
CA PRO A 176 -19.54 10.64 12.95
C PRO A 176 -20.85 11.02 12.26
N LYS A 177 -21.89 11.25 13.05
CA LYS A 177 -23.13 11.84 12.51
C LYS A 177 -22.85 13.31 12.20
N VAL A 178 -22.98 13.66 10.92
CA VAL A 178 -22.95 15.06 10.46
C VAL A 178 -24.22 15.78 10.94
#